data_10bc460a7354eb90e3ce02f7bca01279
#
_entry.id   10bc460a7354eb90e3ce02f7bca01279
#
_cell.length_a   1.000
_cell.length_b   1.000
_cell.length_c   1.000
_cell.angle_alpha   90.00
_cell.angle_beta   90.00
_cell.angle_gamma   90.00
#
_symmetry.space_group_name_H-M   'P 1'
#
loop_
_entity.id
_entity.type
_entity.pdbx_description
1 polymer ?
#
loop_
_entity_poly.entity_id
_entity_poly.type
_entity_poly.pdbx_seq_one_letter_code
_entity_poly.pdbx_strand_id
1 'polypeptide(L)'
;MTRRRLAFVAVAVAGLVVGCSHGDDAVAQGGTFEFVSPGGKTDIFYDPPGHRGRPGPVSGPELMDPARTVSVDDFTGKVVVINVWGQWCGPCRAEASALQQVHEATRANGVALLGIDVRDNNRQAAEDFVKDRKVTFPSIYDPAMRTMIAFGGKYPTSVIPSTLVLDRSHRVAAVFLRELLAEDLQPVVQRIAAEPGPQ
;
A
#
# COMPACT_ATOMS: atom_id res chain seq x y z
N MET A 1 39.35 62.98 -38.50
CA MET A 1 39.37 61.50 -38.67
C MET A 1 38.97 60.83 -37.38
N THR A 2 37.70 60.53 -37.18
CA THR A 2 37.16 60.09 -35.90
C THR A 2 36.69 58.63 -36.04
N ARG A 3 37.46 57.70 -35.44
CA ARG A 3 37.12 56.27 -35.44
C ARG A 3 36.06 55.99 -34.36
N ARG A 4 34.84 55.72 -34.77
CA ARG A 4 33.75 55.14 -33.91
C ARG A 4 34.04 53.68 -33.61
N ARG A 5 34.24 53.34 -32.32
CA ARG A 5 34.28 51.97 -31.86
C ARG A 5 32.85 51.49 -31.57
N LEU A 6 32.36 50.52 -32.34
CA LEU A 6 31.15 49.80 -32.05
C LEU A 6 31.42 48.75 -30.98
N ALA A 7 30.77 48.89 -29.85
CA ALA A 7 30.76 47.85 -28.80
C ALA A 7 29.61 46.88 -29.10
N PHE A 8 29.96 45.62 -29.35
CA PHE A 8 28.97 44.52 -29.40
C PHE A 8 28.65 44.07 -28.00
N VAL A 9 27.40 44.29 -27.59
CA VAL A 9 26.86 43.71 -26.35
C VAL A 9 26.35 42.31 -26.67
N ALA A 10 27.04 41.26 -26.21
CA ALA A 10 26.58 39.89 -26.31
C ALA A 10 25.59 39.65 -25.14
N VAL A 11 24.31 39.53 -25.48
CA VAL A 11 23.27 39.11 -24.53
C VAL A 11 23.31 37.59 -24.48
N ALA A 12 23.83 37.08 -23.36
CA ALA A 12 23.75 35.64 -23.00
C ALA A 12 22.33 35.35 -22.51
N VAL A 13 21.53 34.70 -23.32
CA VAL A 13 20.24 34.14 -22.91
C VAL A 13 20.52 32.81 -22.17
N ALA A 14 20.52 32.86 -20.84
CA ALA A 14 20.52 31.65 -20.01
C ALA A 14 19.14 31.00 -20.11
N GLY A 15 19.03 29.97 -20.94
CA GLY A 15 17.84 29.11 -21.01
C GLY A 15 17.67 28.32 -19.69
N LEU A 16 16.71 28.72 -18.87
CA LEU A 16 16.20 27.92 -17.78
C LEU A 16 15.45 26.72 -18.37
N VAL A 17 16.12 25.57 -18.44
CA VAL A 17 15.45 24.30 -18.70
C VAL A 17 14.74 23.92 -17.40
N VAL A 18 13.47 24.30 -17.29
CA VAL A 18 12.57 23.74 -16.27
C VAL A 18 12.29 22.30 -16.71
N GLY A 19 13.08 21.38 -16.16
CA GLY A 19 12.82 19.96 -16.26
C GLY A 19 11.53 19.63 -15.52
N CYS A 20 10.41 19.49 -16.24
CA CYS A 20 9.24 18.80 -15.71
C CYS A 20 9.63 17.33 -15.56
N SER A 21 10.11 16.93 -14.37
CA SER A 21 10.14 15.54 -14.00
C SER A 21 8.68 15.09 -13.83
N HIS A 22 8.16 14.38 -14.80
CA HIS A 22 6.93 13.63 -14.64
C HIS A 22 7.29 12.49 -13.68
N GLY A 23 7.15 12.74 -12.36
CA GLY A 23 7.24 11.69 -11.36
C GLY A 23 6.10 10.72 -11.59
N ASP A 24 6.42 9.47 -11.81
CA ASP A 24 5.45 8.35 -11.89
C ASP A 24 4.81 8.03 -10.53
N ASP A 25 5.10 8.81 -9.49
CA ASP A 25 4.71 8.57 -8.11
C ASP A 25 3.38 9.27 -7.79
N ALA A 26 2.54 8.59 -7.01
CA ALA A 26 1.30 9.14 -6.49
C ALA A 26 1.60 10.12 -5.34
N VAL A 27 0.84 11.20 -5.23
CA VAL A 27 1.02 12.24 -4.19
C VAL A 27 -0.24 12.34 -3.36
N ALA A 28 -0.14 12.13 -2.03
CA ALA A 28 -1.22 12.40 -1.10
C ALA A 28 -1.26 13.90 -0.76
N GLN A 29 -2.47 14.47 -0.68
CA GLN A 29 -2.70 15.85 -0.28
C GLN A 29 -3.20 15.91 1.18
N GLY A 30 -2.60 16.80 1.98
CA GLY A 30 -3.09 17.09 3.32
C GLY A 30 -2.86 15.99 4.37
N GLY A 31 -1.93 15.06 4.16
CA GLY A 31 -1.61 13.97 5.09
C GLY A 31 -2.64 12.84 5.15
N THR A 32 -3.77 12.97 4.48
CA THR A 32 -4.79 11.92 4.32
C THR A 32 -4.52 11.12 3.04
N PHE A 33 -4.70 9.81 3.11
CA PHE A 33 -4.54 8.97 1.93
C PHE A 33 -5.61 9.26 0.89
N GLU A 34 -5.19 9.51 -0.32
CA GLU A 34 -6.06 9.57 -1.50
C GLU A 34 -5.51 8.61 -2.56
N PHE A 35 -6.35 7.68 -2.99
CA PHE A 35 -5.96 6.74 -4.03
C PHE A 35 -5.87 7.45 -5.37
N VAL A 36 -4.73 7.27 -6.02
CA VAL A 36 -4.49 7.67 -7.42
C VAL A 36 -3.73 6.56 -8.14
N SER A 37 -4.06 6.33 -9.40
CA SER A 37 -3.37 5.36 -10.26
C SER A 37 -2.87 6.07 -11.52
N PRO A 38 -1.67 6.66 -11.48
CA PRO A 38 -1.10 7.34 -12.62
C PRO A 38 -0.94 6.38 -13.80
N GLY A 39 -1.53 6.73 -14.95
CA GLY A 39 -1.48 5.89 -16.14
C GLY A 39 -2.20 4.54 -16.03
N GLY A 40 -3.07 4.34 -15.02
CA GLY A 40 -3.79 3.07 -14.80
C GLY A 40 -2.89 1.93 -14.32
N LYS A 41 -1.75 2.24 -13.69
CA LYS A 41 -0.82 1.24 -13.13
C LYS A 41 -1.48 0.40 -12.05
N THR A 42 -1.11 -0.87 -11.97
CA THR A 42 -1.52 -1.81 -10.90
C THR A 42 -0.55 -1.83 -9.73
N ASP A 43 0.70 -1.42 -9.94
CA ASP A 43 1.74 -1.30 -8.93
C ASP A 43 2.02 0.20 -8.73
N ILE A 44 1.61 0.73 -7.59
CA ILE A 44 1.60 2.17 -7.31
C ILE A 44 2.45 2.42 -6.07
N PHE A 45 3.39 3.34 -6.16
CA PHE A 45 4.27 3.73 -5.06
C PHE A 45 4.04 5.19 -4.69
N TYR A 46 4.02 5.47 -3.39
CA TYR A 46 3.91 6.83 -2.82
C TYR A 46 5.27 7.23 -2.27
N ASP A 47 6.19 7.51 -3.16
CA ASP A 47 7.56 7.92 -2.85
C ASP A 47 7.84 9.35 -3.36
N PRO A 48 8.63 10.16 -2.68
CA PRO A 48 9.27 9.91 -1.39
C PRO A 48 8.27 9.87 -0.21
N PRO A 49 8.70 9.49 1.03
CA PRO A 49 7.80 9.35 2.18
C PRO A 49 6.88 10.54 2.49
N GLY A 50 7.27 11.76 2.08
CA GLY A 50 6.44 12.96 2.18
C GLY A 50 5.16 12.95 1.34
N HIS A 51 5.07 12.07 0.34
CA HIS A 51 3.90 11.89 -0.51
C HIS A 51 2.88 10.91 0.05
N ARG A 52 3.18 10.25 1.18
CA ARG A 52 2.31 9.24 1.78
C ARG A 52 1.24 9.86 2.64
N GLY A 53 0.00 9.41 2.48
CA GLY A 53 -1.13 9.79 3.32
C GLY A 53 -1.57 8.65 4.24
N ARG A 54 -2.22 8.99 5.35
CA ARG A 54 -2.81 8.03 6.28
C ARG A 54 -4.21 7.62 5.82
N PRO A 55 -4.54 6.32 5.75
CA PRO A 55 -5.92 5.89 5.54
C PRO A 55 -6.77 6.23 6.77
N GLY A 56 -8.08 6.17 6.63
CA GLY A 56 -8.99 6.18 7.76
C GLY A 56 -8.80 4.96 8.68
N PRO A 57 -9.54 4.86 9.79
CA PRO A 57 -9.47 3.73 10.70
C PRO A 57 -9.81 2.40 10.00
N VAL A 58 -8.94 1.40 10.14
CA VAL A 58 -9.15 0.04 9.64
C VAL A 58 -9.21 -0.90 10.84
N SER A 59 -10.42 -1.34 11.18
CA SER A 59 -10.66 -2.26 12.29
C SER A 59 -11.94 -3.05 12.08
N GLY A 60 -12.03 -4.22 12.68
CA GLY A 60 -13.22 -5.06 12.62
C GLY A 60 -13.08 -6.37 13.40
N PRO A 61 -14.15 -7.19 13.45
CA PRO A 61 -14.10 -8.48 14.11
C PRO A 61 -13.09 -9.40 13.42
N GLU A 62 -12.28 -10.10 14.21
CA GLU A 62 -11.33 -11.07 13.69
C GLU A 62 -12.06 -12.26 13.08
N LEU A 63 -11.55 -12.77 11.96
CA LEU A 63 -12.13 -13.92 11.27
C LEU A 63 -12.14 -15.18 12.13
N MET A 64 -11.04 -15.49 12.81
CA MET A 64 -10.88 -16.72 13.59
C MET A 64 -11.43 -16.60 15.02
N ASP A 65 -11.61 -15.38 15.54
CA ASP A 65 -12.17 -15.09 16.86
C ASP A 65 -13.14 -13.91 16.79
N PRO A 66 -14.45 -14.16 16.58
CA PRO A 66 -15.46 -13.10 16.45
C PRO A 66 -15.59 -12.18 17.66
N ALA A 67 -15.17 -12.63 18.84
CA ALA A 67 -15.22 -11.82 20.05
C ALA A 67 -14.07 -10.80 20.13
N ARG A 68 -13.04 -10.99 19.33
CA ARG A 68 -11.89 -10.10 19.23
C ARG A 68 -12.07 -9.10 18.08
N THR A 69 -11.73 -7.85 18.33
CA THR A 69 -11.52 -6.84 17.30
C THR A 69 -10.03 -6.76 17.00
N VAL A 70 -9.67 -6.70 15.71
CA VAL A 70 -8.32 -6.43 15.24
C VAL A 70 -8.30 -5.12 14.47
N SER A 71 -7.25 -4.33 14.65
CA SER A 71 -7.06 -3.01 14.07
C SER A 71 -5.64 -2.85 13.51
N VAL A 72 -5.49 -1.96 12.52
CA VAL A 72 -4.16 -1.51 12.08
C VAL A 72 -3.39 -0.89 13.26
N ASP A 73 -4.06 -0.23 14.19
CA ASP A 73 -3.43 0.41 15.35
C ASP A 73 -2.80 -0.59 16.34
N ASP A 74 -3.19 -1.87 16.31
CA ASP A 74 -2.55 -2.94 17.10
C ASP A 74 -1.09 -3.18 16.67
N PHE A 75 -0.70 -2.67 15.51
CA PHE A 75 0.63 -2.83 14.92
C PHE A 75 1.45 -1.54 14.96
N THR A 76 1.23 -0.69 15.96
CA THR A 76 1.95 0.59 16.09
C THR A 76 3.46 0.44 15.93
N GLY A 77 4.08 1.28 15.10
CA GLY A 77 5.52 1.29 14.83
C GLY A 77 6.02 0.18 13.90
N LYS A 78 5.11 -0.67 13.39
CA LYS A 78 5.44 -1.69 12.38
C LYS A 78 5.04 -1.21 10.98
N VAL A 79 5.69 -1.75 9.97
CA VAL A 79 5.18 -1.76 8.60
C VAL A 79 4.01 -2.73 8.56
N VAL A 80 2.88 -2.30 8.01
CA VAL A 80 1.68 -3.14 7.93
C VAL A 80 1.34 -3.42 6.48
N VAL A 81 1.24 -4.69 6.12
CA VAL A 81 0.71 -5.13 4.83
C VAL A 81 -0.75 -5.47 5.02
N ILE A 82 -1.64 -4.76 4.35
CA ILE A 82 -3.09 -5.04 4.33
C ILE A 82 -3.41 -5.74 3.03
N ASN A 83 -3.90 -6.97 3.11
CA ASN A 83 -4.35 -7.71 1.94
C ASN A 83 -5.88 -7.87 1.95
N VAL A 84 -6.54 -7.37 0.92
CA VAL A 84 -7.99 -7.50 0.71
C VAL A 84 -8.24 -8.75 -0.12
N TRP A 85 -8.97 -9.71 0.44
CA TRP A 85 -9.13 -11.04 -0.13
C TRP A 85 -10.53 -11.62 0.09
N GLY A 86 -10.79 -12.79 -0.45
CA GLY A 86 -11.96 -13.62 -0.18
C GLY A 86 -11.70 -15.06 -0.59
N GLN A 87 -12.27 -16.04 0.13
CA GLN A 87 -12.06 -17.46 -0.19
C GLN A 87 -12.64 -17.86 -1.58
N TRP A 88 -13.63 -17.12 -2.05
CA TRP A 88 -14.27 -17.27 -3.37
C TRP A 88 -13.37 -16.80 -4.53
N CYS A 89 -12.34 -15.99 -4.23
CA CYS A 89 -11.47 -15.34 -5.22
C CYS A 89 -10.32 -16.27 -5.62
N GLY A 90 -10.28 -16.71 -6.87
CA GLY A 90 -9.23 -17.61 -7.39
C GLY A 90 -7.81 -17.07 -7.21
N PRO A 91 -7.48 -15.85 -7.70
CA PRO A 91 -6.17 -15.23 -7.51
C PRO A 91 -5.79 -15.06 -6.02
N CYS A 92 -6.74 -14.70 -5.14
CA CYS A 92 -6.47 -14.60 -3.69
C CYS A 92 -6.02 -15.95 -3.10
N ARG A 93 -6.62 -17.04 -3.58
CA ARG A 93 -6.26 -18.40 -3.16
C ARG A 93 -4.86 -18.79 -3.63
N ALA A 94 -4.43 -18.27 -4.78
CA ALA A 94 -3.10 -18.52 -5.33
C ALA A 94 -2.00 -17.76 -4.55
N GLU A 95 -2.25 -16.49 -4.18
CA GLU A 95 -1.27 -15.67 -3.47
C GLU A 95 -1.12 -15.98 -1.96
N ALA A 96 -2.08 -16.69 -1.35
CA ALA A 96 -2.10 -16.91 0.11
C ALA A 96 -0.80 -17.50 0.66
N SER A 97 -0.17 -18.45 -0.05
CA SER A 97 1.11 -19.03 0.35
C SER A 97 2.28 -18.06 0.24
N ALA A 98 2.27 -17.19 -0.78
CA ALA A 98 3.28 -16.16 -0.97
C ALA A 98 3.21 -15.11 0.15
N LEU A 99 1.99 -14.69 0.53
CA LEU A 99 1.79 -13.78 1.65
C LEU A 99 2.24 -14.39 2.98
N GLN A 100 1.94 -15.68 3.22
CA GLN A 100 2.41 -16.39 4.41
C GLN A 100 3.94 -16.46 4.45
N GLN A 101 4.59 -16.74 3.32
CA GLN A 101 6.05 -16.75 3.20
C GLN A 101 6.65 -15.38 3.54
N VAL A 102 6.08 -14.29 3.01
CA VAL A 102 6.51 -12.92 3.32
C VAL A 102 6.33 -12.62 4.80
N HIS A 103 5.18 -13.02 5.40
CA HIS A 103 4.92 -12.86 6.82
C HIS A 103 6.02 -13.51 7.68
N GLU A 104 6.33 -14.78 7.42
CA GLU A 104 7.34 -15.52 8.15
C GLU A 104 8.75 -14.91 8.01
N ALA A 105 9.11 -14.50 6.79
CA ALA A 105 10.41 -13.92 6.49
C ALA A 105 10.63 -12.53 7.10
N THR A 106 9.56 -11.76 7.37
CA THR A 106 9.68 -10.34 7.69
C THR A 106 9.16 -9.95 9.08
N ARG A 107 8.38 -10.80 9.76
CA ARG A 107 7.79 -10.49 11.07
C ARG A 107 8.81 -10.10 12.14
N ALA A 108 10.01 -10.72 12.13
CA ALA A 108 11.10 -10.40 13.05
C ALA A 108 11.71 -9.00 12.77
N ASN A 109 11.51 -8.46 11.57
CA ASN A 109 12.02 -7.16 11.14
C ASN A 109 10.99 -6.03 11.31
N GLY A 110 9.93 -6.27 12.08
CA GLY A 110 8.90 -5.26 12.35
C GLY A 110 7.90 -5.07 11.22
N VAL A 111 7.61 -6.11 10.45
CA VAL A 111 6.52 -6.16 9.46
C VAL A 111 5.38 -7.01 10.02
N ALA A 112 4.16 -6.53 9.89
CA ALA A 112 2.93 -7.26 10.21
C ALA A 112 2.07 -7.40 8.95
N LEU A 113 1.35 -8.51 8.83
CA LEU A 113 0.32 -8.70 7.82
C LEU A 113 -1.06 -8.70 8.50
N LEU A 114 -2.04 -8.11 7.81
CA LEU A 114 -3.45 -8.07 8.19
C LEU A 114 -4.30 -8.35 6.96
N GLY A 115 -5.08 -9.40 6.98
CA GLY A 115 -6.09 -9.67 5.95
C GLY A 115 -7.36 -8.86 6.17
N ILE A 116 -8.11 -8.58 5.10
CA ILE A 116 -9.51 -8.15 5.15
C ILE A 116 -10.29 -9.09 4.23
N ASP A 117 -11.06 -9.99 4.83
CA ASP A 117 -11.92 -10.93 4.11
C ASP A 117 -13.24 -10.24 3.75
N VAL A 118 -13.48 -10.10 2.44
CA VAL A 118 -14.59 -9.31 1.90
C VAL A 118 -15.51 -10.14 1.00
N ARG A 119 -16.78 -9.73 0.92
CA ARG A 119 -17.81 -10.38 0.08
C ARG A 119 -17.94 -11.89 0.33
N ASP A 120 -17.53 -12.34 1.50
CA ASP A 120 -17.59 -13.72 1.91
C ASP A 120 -18.72 -13.90 2.93
N ASN A 121 -19.86 -14.39 2.46
CA ASN A 121 -21.04 -14.59 3.32
C ASN A 121 -21.00 -15.91 4.09
N ASN A 122 -19.98 -16.74 3.85
CA ASN A 122 -19.76 -18.01 4.55
C ASN A 122 -18.49 -17.94 5.37
N ARG A 123 -18.59 -17.43 6.60
CA ARG A 123 -17.47 -17.31 7.52
C ARG A 123 -16.72 -18.63 7.72
N GLN A 124 -17.46 -19.75 7.88
CA GLN A 124 -16.84 -21.07 8.11
C GLN A 124 -15.93 -21.45 6.94
N ALA A 125 -16.37 -21.21 5.69
CA ALA A 125 -15.55 -21.51 4.52
C ALA A 125 -14.27 -20.64 4.47
N ALA A 126 -14.33 -19.38 4.90
CA ALA A 126 -13.17 -18.52 5.02
C ALA A 126 -12.20 -19.00 6.13
N GLU A 127 -12.73 -19.40 7.31
CA GLU A 127 -11.95 -20.00 8.38
C GLU A 127 -11.26 -21.30 7.96
N ASP A 128 -11.98 -22.17 7.26
CA ASP A 128 -11.43 -23.44 6.76
C ASP A 128 -10.32 -23.18 5.74
N PHE A 129 -10.50 -22.20 4.84
CA PHE A 129 -9.46 -21.79 3.91
C PHE A 129 -8.19 -21.33 4.62
N VAL A 130 -8.31 -20.47 5.64
CA VAL A 130 -7.18 -19.97 6.44
C VAL A 130 -6.43 -21.14 7.10
N LYS A 131 -7.18 -22.12 7.70
CA LYS A 131 -6.60 -23.30 8.33
C LYS A 131 -5.88 -24.20 7.32
N ASP A 132 -6.54 -24.50 6.18
CA ASP A 132 -5.99 -25.37 5.13
C ASP A 132 -4.72 -24.79 4.50
N ARG A 133 -4.67 -23.48 4.34
CA ARG A 133 -3.50 -22.76 3.81
C ARG A 133 -2.45 -22.42 4.87
N LYS A 134 -2.72 -22.73 6.15
CA LYS A 134 -1.84 -22.47 7.30
C LYS A 134 -1.46 -20.98 7.39
N VAL A 135 -2.39 -20.10 7.05
CA VAL A 135 -2.21 -18.65 7.20
C VAL A 135 -2.22 -18.32 8.68
N THR A 136 -1.19 -17.61 9.16
CA THR A 136 -1.00 -17.34 10.60
C THR A 136 -1.16 -15.86 10.97
N PHE A 137 -1.25 -14.96 10.00
CA PHE A 137 -1.58 -13.57 10.27
C PHE A 137 -3.10 -13.38 10.40
N PRO A 138 -3.55 -12.42 11.24
CA PRO A 138 -4.98 -12.19 11.47
C PRO A 138 -5.68 -11.62 10.23
N SER A 139 -7.00 -11.82 10.16
CA SER A 139 -7.86 -11.20 9.14
C SER A 139 -9.10 -10.60 9.80
N ILE A 140 -9.48 -9.41 9.34
CA ILE A 140 -10.79 -8.81 9.62
C ILE A 140 -11.83 -9.52 8.77
N TYR A 141 -12.94 -9.95 9.36
CA TYR A 141 -14.10 -10.47 8.62
C TYR A 141 -15.06 -9.33 8.29
N ASP A 142 -15.08 -8.91 7.04
CA ASP A 142 -15.87 -7.76 6.56
C ASP A 142 -16.64 -8.09 5.26
N PRO A 143 -17.64 -8.97 5.29
CA PRO A 143 -18.39 -9.33 4.10
C PRO A 143 -19.08 -8.16 3.41
N ALA A 144 -19.40 -7.11 4.18
CA ALA A 144 -20.05 -5.89 3.69
C ALA A 144 -19.07 -4.82 3.18
N MET A 145 -17.76 -5.07 3.20
CA MET A 145 -16.70 -4.15 2.74
C MET A 145 -16.70 -2.78 3.43
N ARG A 146 -17.13 -2.69 4.68
CA ARG A 146 -17.23 -1.42 5.43
C ARG A 146 -15.86 -0.80 5.71
N THR A 147 -14.85 -1.64 5.94
CA THR A 147 -13.46 -1.20 6.15
C THR A 147 -12.87 -0.50 4.93
N MET A 148 -13.38 -0.79 3.73
CA MET A 148 -12.87 -0.19 2.48
C MET A 148 -13.09 1.32 2.40
N ILE A 149 -14.03 1.87 3.20
CA ILE A 149 -14.26 3.32 3.32
C ILE A 149 -13.00 4.04 3.81
N ALA A 150 -12.17 3.37 4.63
CA ALA A 150 -10.91 3.91 5.14
C ALA A 150 -9.91 4.29 4.03
N PHE A 151 -10.01 3.67 2.86
CA PHE A 151 -9.10 3.92 1.72
C PHE A 151 -9.60 5.03 0.77
N GLY A 152 -10.70 5.69 1.12
CA GLY A 152 -11.28 6.79 0.36
C GLY A 152 -12.13 6.36 -0.84
N GLY A 153 -12.97 7.26 -1.31
CA GLY A 153 -14.00 6.95 -2.32
C GLY A 153 -13.47 6.63 -3.72
N LYS A 154 -12.20 6.90 -4.00
CA LYS A 154 -11.56 6.59 -5.29
C LYS A 154 -10.87 5.22 -5.30
N TYR A 155 -10.72 4.56 -4.14
CA TYR A 155 -10.09 3.24 -4.09
C TYR A 155 -10.94 2.20 -4.84
N PRO A 156 -10.34 1.38 -5.73
CA PRO A 156 -11.08 0.46 -6.59
C PRO A 156 -11.54 -0.80 -5.83
N THR A 157 -12.61 -0.69 -5.06
CA THR A 157 -13.14 -1.77 -4.22
C THR A 157 -13.59 -3.01 -5.00
N SER A 158 -13.66 -2.92 -6.33
CA SER A 158 -13.97 -4.06 -7.21
C SER A 158 -12.75 -4.93 -7.53
N VAL A 159 -11.53 -4.42 -7.33
CA VAL A 159 -10.28 -5.14 -7.60
C VAL A 159 -9.88 -5.96 -6.39
N ILE A 160 -10.00 -7.28 -6.50
CA ILE A 160 -9.66 -8.26 -5.47
C ILE A 160 -8.89 -9.41 -6.15
N PRO A 161 -7.67 -9.74 -5.67
CA PRO A 161 -6.99 -9.18 -4.52
C PRO A 161 -6.46 -7.78 -4.74
N SER A 162 -6.30 -7.05 -3.65
CA SER A 162 -5.50 -5.83 -3.62
C SER A 162 -4.71 -5.76 -2.31
N THR A 163 -3.50 -5.20 -2.38
CA THR A 163 -2.60 -5.15 -1.23
C THR A 163 -2.09 -3.73 -1.04
N LEU A 164 -2.19 -3.22 0.19
CA LEU A 164 -1.61 -1.94 0.59
C LEU A 164 -0.43 -2.21 1.54
N VAL A 165 0.65 -1.45 1.37
CA VAL A 165 1.77 -1.47 2.31
C VAL A 165 1.81 -0.13 3.03
N LEU A 166 1.68 -0.15 4.35
CA LEU A 166 1.76 1.01 5.21
C LEU A 166 3.15 1.10 5.83
N ASP A 167 3.71 2.31 5.91
CA ASP A 167 4.96 2.57 6.62
C ASP A 167 4.76 2.50 8.15
N ARG A 168 5.84 2.69 8.93
CA ARG A 168 5.79 2.63 10.41
C ARG A 168 4.91 3.72 11.06
N SER A 169 4.54 4.76 10.29
CA SER A 169 3.56 5.78 10.69
C SER A 169 2.16 5.47 10.18
N HIS A 170 1.94 4.26 9.64
CA HIS A 170 0.71 3.80 9.01
C HIS A 170 0.24 4.70 7.86
N ARG A 171 1.17 5.28 7.10
CA ARG A 171 0.87 5.99 5.85
C ARG A 171 1.06 5.02 4.68
N VAL A 172 0.20 5.10 3.68
CA VAL A 172 0.26 4.22 2.50
C VAL A 172 1.52 4.51 1.71
N ALA A 173 2.40 3.52 1.58
CA ALA A 173 3.65 3.57 0.85
C ALA A 173 3.57 2.88 -0.51
N ALA A 174 2.74 1.83 -0.63
CA ALA A 174 2.49 1.17 -1.91
C ALA A 174 1.08 0.58 -1.96
N VAL A 175 0.54 0.44 -3.18
CA VAL A 175 -0.71 -0.26 -3.48
C VAL A 175 -0.48 -1.18 -4.67
N PHE A 176 -0.93 -2.42 -4.55
CA PHE A 176 -0.93 -3.40 -5.63
C PHE A 176 -2.37 -3.82 -5.91
N LEU A 177 -2.75 -3.77 -7.17
CA LEU A 177 -4.09 -4.11 -7.68
C LEU A 177 -4.04 -5.39 -8.52
N ARG A 178 -3.35 -6.39 -8.01
CA ARG A 178 -3.16 -7.70 -8.64
C ARG A 178 -2.74 -8.74 -7.62
N GLU A 179 -2.79 -10.00 -8.03
CA GLU A 179 -2.13 -11.11 -7.32
C GLU A 179 -0.62 -10.86 -7.17
N LEU A 180 -0.06 -11.21 -6.00
CA LEU A 180 1.34 -11.03 -5.68
C LEU A 180 2.06 -12.34 -5.43
N LEU A 181 3.27 -12.43 -5.92
CA LEU A 181 4.25 -13.43 -5.53
C LEU A 181 5.10 -12.89 -4.35
N ALA A 182 5.78 -13.78 -3.63
CA ALA A 182 6.67 -13.36 -2.55
C ALA A 182 7.80 -12.45 -3.06
N GLU A 183 8.31 -12.71 -4.25
CA GLU A 183 9.33 -11.91 -4.93
C GLU A 183 8.87 -10.51 -5.34
N ASP A 184 7.58 -10.27 -5.50
CA ASP A 184 7.02 -8.95 -5.72
C ASP A 184 6.97 -8.13 -4.42
N LEU A 185 6.44 -8.73 -3.35
CA LEU A 185 6.09 -8.03 -2.12
C LEU A 185 7.27 -7.91 -1.15
N GLN A 186 8.06 -8.96 -0.99
CA GLN A 186 9.12 -9.01 0.03
C GLN A 186 10.15 -7.90 -0.10
N PRO A 187 10.70 -7.58 -1.29
CA PRO A 187 11.64 -6.47 -1.45
C PRO A 187 11.04 -5.11 -1.08
N VAL A 188 9.76 -4.90 -1.39
CA VAL A 188 9.05 -3.65 -1.09
C VAL A 188 8.90 -3.47 0.42
N VAL A 189 8.41 -4.48 1.14
CA VAL A 189 8.23 -4.38 2.60
C VAL A 189 9.56 -4.27 3.32
N GLN A 190 10.62 -4.94 2.84
CA GLN A 190 11.96 -4.82 3.42
C GLN A 190 12.54 -3.42 3.23
N ARG A 191 12.37 -2.82 2.04
CA ARG A 191 12.78 -1.44 1.76
C ARG A 191 12.09 -0.47 2.72
N ILE A 192 10.75 -0.57 2.85
CA ILE A 192 9.96 0.31 3.73
C ILE A 192 10.31 0.08 5.20
N ALA A 193 10.57 -1.16 5.61
CA ALA A 193 10.98 -1.49 6.98
C ALA A 193 12.38 -0.96 7.33
N ALA A 194 13.25 -0.76 6.34
CA ALA A 194 14.58 -0.18 6.52
C ALA A 194 14.56 1.36 6.60
N GLU A 195 13.43 2.02 6.30
CA GLU A 195 13.30 3.46 6.45
C GLU A 195 13.37 3.88 7.93
N PRO A 196 13.86 5.10 8.23
CA PRO A 196 13.83 5.62 9.60
C PRO A 196 12.41 5.58 10.16
N GLY A 197 12.28 5.20 11.43
CA GLY A 197 11.01 5.25 12.15
C GLY A 197 10.47 6.67 12.26
N PRO A 198 9.21 6.85 12.70
CA PRO A 198 8.66 8.17 12.98
C PRO A 198 9.53 8.91 13.99
N GLN A 199 9.86 10.18 13.69
CA GLN A 199 10.53 11.10 14.60
C GLN A 199 9.50 11.74 15.52
#